data_121bc1784a5671be1e5f96f4f3ae90ec
#
_entry.id   121bc1784a5671be1e5f96f4f3ae90ec
#
_cell.length_a   1.000
_cell.length_b   1.000
_cell.length_c   1.000
_cell.angle_alpha   90.00
_cell.angle_beta   90.00
_cell.angle_gamma   90.00
#
_symmetry.space_group_name_H-M   'P 1'
#
loop_
_entity.id
_entity.type
_entity.pdbx_description
1 polymer ?
#
loop_
_entity_poly.entity_id
_entity_poly.type
_entity_poly.pdbx_seq_one_letter_code
_entity_poly.pdbx_strand_id
1 'polypeptide(L)'
;MNTQTQSPSIALDYVKTIGIVNNGYNGRGFANPYDIVVGGDGRIFVLNRCDPARASAIRIGICNLDEEYLGEFGRGNGAGDGQFVWVVAMALDSQDRLHITDEYNHRVTIYSTSGEYLSHWGTAGSGNGELNGPAGIAIDSSDNVFVVDQHNARVQKFTAEGKFIATWGAFGSGEGQFNLPWGAAIDDDDNVYVADWRNDRVQKFTNDGDFLAAYGRSGSGEGQFQRPTSVAVDSEGFIYVADWGNERVQVLGPDGSFKLQLRGQATVSKWAEDYFASNPEEKAERDISNLVPDLPAHLNTPYHISSQTEPYFWGPVSVTLDREGRLYVAETNRHRLQVYKKG
;
A
#
# COMPACT_ATOMS: atom_id res chain seq x y z
N MET A 1 17.14 -31.55 -25.70
CA MET A 1 17.70 -31.13 -24.40
C MET A 1 16.70 -30.17 -23.80
N ASN A 2 15.91 -30.63 -22.81
CA ASN A 2 14.99 -29.76 -22.08
C ASN A 2 15.82 -28.95 -21.10
N THR A 3 16.15 -27.71 -21.44
CA THR A 3 16.56 -26.73 -20.46
C THR A 3 15.35 -26.38 -19.63
N GLN A 4 15.15 -27.06 -18.50
CA GLN A 4 14.32 -26.52 -17.42
C GLN A 4 15.00 -25.22 -16.99
N THR A 5 14.51 -24.07 -17.42
CA THR A 5 14.81 -22.80 -16.79
C THR A 5 14.30 -22.91 -15.35
N GLN A 6 15.23 -23.04 -14.40
CA GLN A 6 14.87 -22.91 -12.98
C GLN A 6 14.17 -21.56 -12.82
N SER A 7 12.95 -21.61 -12.32
CA SER A 7 12.25 -20.39 -11.92
C SER A 7 13.15 -19.62 -10.94
N PRO A 8 13.32 -18.28 -11.11
CA PRO A 8 14.20 -17.51 -10.25
C PRO A 8 13.81 -17.67 -8.78
N SER A 9 14.81 -17.84 -7.92
CA SER A 9 14.64 -17.84 -6.47
C SER A 9 14.76 -16.41 -5.96
N ILE A 10 13.99 -16.06 -4.95
CA ILE A 10 14.07 -14.76 -4.28
C ILE A 10 14.22 -14.98 -2.77
N ALA A 11 15.07 -14.20 -2.14
CA ALA A 11 15.17 -14.06 -0.69
C ALA A 11 14.97 -12.59 -0.32
N LEU A 12 14.33 -12.35 0.81
CA LEU A 12 14.10 -11.02 1.35
C LEU A 12 14.61 -10.97 2.78
N ASP A 13 15.64 -10.18 2.99
CA ASP A 13 16.22 -9.94 4.30
C ASP A 13 15.52 -8.74 4.96
N TYR A 14 15.12 -8.92 6.22
CA TYR A 14 14.59 -7.82 7.02
C TYR A 14 15.67 -6.76 7.25
N VAL A 15 15.32 -5.50 7.03
CA VAL A 15 16.22 -4.35 7.23
C VAL A 15 15.92 -3.64 8.52
N LYS A 16 14.68 -3.15 8.69
CA LYS A 16 14.25 -2.40 9.88
C LYS A 16 12.73 -2.19 9.97
N THR A 17 12.32 -1.73 11.13
CA THR A 17 11.01 -1.12 11.38
C THR A 17 11.15 0.39 11.43
N ILE A 18 10.22 1.13 10.83
CA ILE A 18 10.08 2.59 10.91
C ILE A 18 8.72 2.90 11.52
N GLY A 19 8.67 3.77 12.51
CA GLY A 19 7.41 4.30 13.02
C GLY A 19 7.14 4.01 14.48
N ILE A 20 6.22 4.79 15.00
CA ILE A 20 5.58 4.68 16.31
C ILE A 20 4.17 5.25 16.14
N VAL A 21 3.23 4.82 16.97
CA VAL A 21 1.89 5.40 16.96
C VAL A 21 1.94 6.89 17.32
N ASN A 22 1.32 7.73 16.48
CA ASN A 22 1.11 9.13 16.78
C ASN A 22 -0.26 9.60 16.29
N ASN A 23 -1.21 9.62 17.20
CA ASN A 23 -2.55 10.18 16.98
C ASN A 23 -2.64 11.68 17.31
N GLY A 24 -1.49 12.32 17.59
CA GLY A 24 -1.39 13.74 17.93
C GLY A 24 -1.45 14.65 16.71
N TYR A 25 -1.30 15.94 16.99
CA TYR A 25 -1.47 17.00 15.98
C TYR A 25 -0.25 17.20 15.10
N ASN A 26 0.95 16.88 15.58
CA ASN A 26 2.20 17.10 14.84
C ASN A 26 3.28 16.13 15.33
N GLY A 27 4.24 15.82 14.47
CA GLY A 27 5.47 15.19 14.85
C GLY A 27 5.64 13.74 14.42
N ARG A 28 6.69 13.11 14.92
CA ARG A 28 7.11 11.76 14.58
C ARG A 28 6.03 10.73 14.88
N GLY A 29 5.82 9.80 13.94
CA GLY A 29 4.92 8.68 14.08
C GLY A 29 3.79 8.67 13.06
N PHE A 30 3.07 7.57 13.02
CA PHE A 30 2.00 7.33 12.07
C PHE A 30 0.66 7.11 12.77
N ALA A 31 -0.41 7.46 12.07
CA ALA A 31 -1.79 7.23 12.49
C ALA A 31 -2.50 6.42 11.41
N ASN A 32 -2.52 5.10 11.55
CA ASN A 32 -3.07 4.18 10.55
C ASN A 32 -2.43 4.43 9.16
N PRO A 33 -1.12 4.16 8.97
CA PRO A 33 -0.48 4.29 7.67
C PRO A 33 -1.20 3.39 6.67
N TYR A 34 -1.53 3.96 5.52
CA TYR A 34 -2.40 3.31 4.53
C TYR A 34 -1.68 3.06 3.22
N ASP A 35 -0.79 3.98 2.84
CA ASP A 35 0.04 3.82 1.65
C ASP A 35 1.39 4.51 1.80
N ILE A 36 2.35 4.13 0.96
CA ILE A 36 3.74 4.58 0.98
C ILE A 36 4.19 4.89 -0.44
N VAL A 37 4.90 6.00 -0.59
CA VAL A 37 5.67 6.31 -1.80
C VAL A 37 7.08 6.71 -1.40
N VAL A 38 8.08 6.22 -2.12
CA VAL A 38 9.49 6.57 -1.91
C VAL A 38 9.96 7.44 -3.07
N GLY A 39 10.34 8.67 -2.76
CA GLY A 39 10.91 9.61 -3.72
C GLY A 39 12.31 9.21 -4.19
N GLY A 40 12.72 9.70 -5.35
CA GLY A 40 14.06 9.45 -5.89
C GLY A 40 15.20 10.04 -5.05
N ASP A 41 14.90 10.93 -4.13
CA ASP A 41 15.80 11.53 -3.15
C ASP A 41 15.85 10.77 -1.81
N GLY A 42 15.16 9.63 -1.71
CA GLY A 42 15.12 8.78 -0.51
C GLY A 42 14.12 9.22 0.55
N ARG A 43 13.31 10.26 0.31
CA ARG A 43 12.19 10.61 1.19
C ARG A 43 11.09 9.56 1.08
N ILE A 44 10.58 9.16 2.22
CA ILE A 44 9.47 8.23 2.36
C ILE A 44 8.24 9.04 2.75
N PHE A 45 7.26 9.07 1.86
CA PHE A 45 5.95 9.70 2.09
C PHE A 45 5.00 8.63 2.59
N VAL A 46 4.37 8.88 3.74
CA VAL A 46 3.47 7.92 4.39
C VAL A 46 2.09 8.54 4.51
N LEU A 47 1.14 7.98 3.79
CA LEU A 47 -0.25 8.39 3.82
C LEU A 47 -0.92 7.85 5.08
N ASN A 48 -1.40 8.74 5.93
CA ASN A 48 -2.11 8.37 7.14
C ASN A 48 -3.62 8.57 6.95
N ARG A 49 -4.38 7.48 7.12
CA ARG A 49 -5.84 7.46 7.06
C ARG A 49 -6.40 7.23 8.45
N CYS A 50 -6.93 8.25 9.07
CA CYS A 50 -7.51 8.15 10.41
C CYS A 50 -9.00 8.45 10.38
N ASP A 51 -9.66 8.18 11.51
CA ASP A 51 -11.05 8.61 11.73
C ASP A 51 -11.18 10.13 11.44
N PRO A 52 -12.13 10.55 10.60
CA PRO A 52 -12.37 11.96 10.31
C PRO A 52 -12.58 12.84 11.54
N ALA A 53 -13.04 12.27 12.67
CA ALA A 53 -13.09 12.98 13.95
C ALA A 53 -11.71 13.37 14.50
N ARG A 54 -10.63 12.76 13.98
CA ARG A 54 -9.23 13.08 14.30
C ARG A 54 -8.55 13.73 13.10
N ALA A 55 -9.09 14.82 12.63
CA ALA A 55 -8.69 15.52 11.39
C ALA A 55 -7.19 15.74 11.24
N SER A 56 -6.50 16.05 12.34
CA SER A 56 -5.04 16.26 12.35
C SER A 56 -4.22 15.00 12.07
N ALA A 57 -4.80 13.83 12.25
CA ALA A 57 -4.14 12.55 11.98
C ALA A 57 -4.26 12.12 10.52
N ILE A 58 -5.12 12.79 9.72
CA ILE A 58 -5.19 12.59 8.26
C ILE A 58 -4.15 13.50 7.62
N ARG A 59 -3.02 12.91 7.23
CA ARG A 59 -1.86 13.66 6.73
C ARG A 59 -0.91 12.77 5.93
N ILE A 60 0.00 13.41 5.23
CA ILE A 60 1.18 12.76 4.66
C ILE A 60 2.36 13.08 5.57
N GLY A 61 2.90 12.07 6.26
CA GLY A 61 4.14 12.18 7.03
C GLY A 61 5.35 11.94 6.14
N ILE A 62 6.46 12.61 6.40
CA ILE A 62 7.70 12.48 5.64
C ILE A 62 8.80 12.03 6.58
N CYS A 63 9.49 10.96 6.21
CA CYS A 63 10.71 10.50 6.86
C CYS A 63 11.70 9.97 5.83
N ASN A 64 12.84 9.46 6.30
CA ASN A 64 13.81 8.74 5.49
C ASN A 64 14.12 7.37 6.10
N LEU A 65 14.99 6.60 5.44
CA LEU A 65 15.38 5.28 5.91
C LEU A 65 16.17 5.33 7.24
N ASP A 66 16.80 6.45 7.59
CA ASP A 66 17.49 6.67 8.87
C ASP A 66 16.54 7.05 10.00
N GLU A 67 15.22 7.03 9.72
CA GLU A 67 14.14 7.40 10.62
C GLU A 67 14.22 8.87 11.09
N GLU A 68 14.75 9.74 10.25
CA GLU A 68 14.65 11.18 10.50
C GLU A 68 13.26 11.64 10.09
N TYR A 69 12.59 12.37 11.00
CA TYR A 69 11.34 13.04 10.69
C TYR A 69 11.62 14.32 9.91
N LEU A 70 11.13 14.39 8.68
CA LEU A 70 11.39 15.48 7.74
C LEU A 70 10.21 16.47 7.62
N GLY A 71 9.09 16.16 8.29
CA GLY A 71 7.90 17.00 8.29
C GLY A 71 6.63 16.25 7.91
N GLU A 72 5.59 17.01 7.70
CA GLU A 72 4.27 16.51 7.28
C GLU A 72 3.48 17.58 6.55
N PHE A 73 2.50 17.17 5.75
CA PHE A 73 1.55 18.07 5.11
C PHE A 73 0.18 17.42 4.91
N GLY A 74 -0.77 18.19 4.41
CA GLY A 74 -2.18 17.85 4.31
C GLY A 74 -2.99 18.72 5.25
N ARG A 75 -4.19 19.10 4.81
CA ARG A 75 -5.00 20.09 5.55
C ARG A 75 -6.08 19.47 6.43
N GLY A 76 -6.00 18.16 6.66
CA GLY A 76 -6.96 17.45 7.50
C GLY A 76 -8.35 17.30 6.85
N ASN A 77 -9.37 17.05 7.67
CA ASN A 77 -10.70 16.62 7.23
C ASN A 77 -11.49 17.69 6.48
N GLY A 78 -11.96 17.37 5.27
CA GLY A 78 -12.85 18.22 4.48
C GLY A 78 -12.77 17.99 2.97
N ALA A 79 -13.56 18.79 2.23
CA ALA A 79 -13.62 18.77 0.77
C ALA A 79 -12.98 20.03 0.12
N GLY A 80 -12.45 20.97 0.90
CA GLY A 80 -11.76 22.15 0.39
C GLY A 80 -10.42 21.82 -0.25
N ASP A 81 -9.75 22.87 -0.75
CA ASP A 81 -8.44 22.74 -1.38
C ASP A 81 -7.40 22.14 -0.43
N GLY A 82 -6.80 21.03 -0.83
CA GLY A 82 -5.82 20.30 -0.04
C GLY A 82 -6.36 19.63 1.22
N GLN A 83 -7.66 19.53 1.40
CA GLN A 83 -8.28 18.75 2.46
C GLN A 83 -8.56 17.33 2.00
N PHE A 84 -8.63 16.41 2.96
CA PHE A 84 -8.92 14.99 2.74
C PHE A 84 -10.03 14.52 3.66
N VAL A 85 -10.69 13.42 3.30
CA VAL A 85 -11.58 12.69 4.21
C VAL A 85 -11.13 11.24 4.35
N TRP A 86 -11.18 10.46 3.28
CA TRP A 86 -10.76 9.06 3.27
C TRP A 86 -9.75 8.80 2.15
N VAL A 87 -8.52 9.18 2.41
CA VAL A 87 -7.39 8.90 1.51
C VAL A 87 -7.08 7.41 1.45
N VAL A 88 -6.71 6.92 0.26
CA VAL A 88 -6.48 5.47 0.06
C VAL A 88 -5.08 5.19 -0.48
N ALA A 89 -4.65 5.85 -1.53
CA ALA A 89 -3.39 5.54 -2.19
C ALA A 89 -2.71 6.80 -2.72
N MET A 90 -1.40 6.69 -2.98
CA MET A 90 -0.56 7.74 -3.56
C MET A 90 0.30 7.19 -4.69
N ALA A 91 0.59 8.04 -5.67
CA ALA A 91 1.61 7.77 -6.68
C ALA A 91 2.41 9.06 -6.98
N LEU A 92 3.69 8.91 -7.34
CA LEU A 92 4.55 10.00 -7.82
C LEU A 92 4.60 9.98 -9.35
N ASP A 93 4.46 11.16 -9.95
CA ASP A 93 4.73 11.33 -11.38
C ASP A 93 6.20 11.74 -11.64
N SER A 94 6.57 11.88 -12.91
CA SER A 94 7.94 12.23 -13.32
C SER A 94 8.35 13.66 -12.94
N GLN A 95 7.40 14.50 -12.51
CA GLN A 95 7.62 15.87 -12.05
C GLN A 95 7.67 15.97 -10.51
N ASP A 96 7.80 14.84 -9.81
CA ASP A 96 7.76 14.75 -8.34
C ASP A 96 6.46 15.34 -7.74
N ARG A 97 5.31 15.15 -8.42
CA ARG A 97 4.00 15.48 -7.89
C ARG A 97 3.36 14.22 -7.29
N LEU A 98 2.78 14.36 -6.11
CA LEU A 98 2.02 13.31 -5.42
C LEU A 98 0.55 13.38 -5.83
N HIS A 99 0.06 12.35 -6.49
CA HIS A 99 -1.34 12.15 -6.81
C HIS A 99 -1.97 11.25 -5.75
N ILE A 100 -3.01 11.73 -5.07
CA ILE A 100 -3.59 11.10 -3.88
C ILE A 100 -5.08 10.87 -4.10
N THR A 101 -5.53 9.62 -4.01
CA THR A 101 -6.95 9.28 -4.10
C THR A 101 -7.66 9.55 -2.77
N ASP A 102 -8.85 10.13 -2.84
CA ASP A 102 -9.76 10.32 -1.71
C ASP A 102 -11.11 9.65 -2.03
N GLU A 103 -11.34 8.51 -1.41
CA GLU A 103 -12.52 7.67 -1.61
C GLU A 103 -13.83 8.41 -1.35
N TYR A 104 -13.88 9.20 -0.27
CA TYR A 104 -15.09 9.91 0.13
C TYR A 104 -15.35 11.16 -0.73
N ASN A 105 -14.30 11.89 -1.08
CA ASN A 105 -14.42 13.08 -1.90
C ASN A 105 -14.50 12.76 -3.41
N HIS A 106 -14.42 11.49 -3.81
CA HIS A 106 -14.50 11.04 -5.20
C HIS A 106 -13.54 11.77 -6.13
N ARG A 107 -12.30 12.00 -5.69
CA ARG A 107 -11.31 12.80 -6.43
C ARG A 107 -9.87 12.31 -6.24
N VAL A 108 -9.00 12.83 -7.09
CA VAL A 108 -7.55 12.78 -6.93
C VAL A 108 -7.07 14.19 -6.57
N THR A 109 -6.31 14.32 -5.52
CA THR A 109 -5.69 15.59 -5.08
C THR A 109 -4.20 15.54 -5.36
N ILE A 110 -3.64 16.62 -5.88
CA ILE A 110 -2.24 16.73 -6.29
C ILE A 110 -1.49 17.69 -5.37
N TYR A 111 -0.35 17.21 -4.86
CA TYR A 111 0.59 17.99 -4.07
C TYR A 111 2.00 17.95 -4.68
N SER A 112 2.79 18.97 -4.45
CA SER A 112 4.23 18.86 -4.61
C SER A 112 4.85 18.02 -3.48
N THR A 113 6.04 17.49 -3.68
CA THR A 113 6.79 16.78 -2.63
C THR A 113 7.31 17.72 -1.53
N SER A 114 7.15 19.05 -1.68
CA SER A 114 7.37 20.03 -0.62
C SER A 114 6.12 20.33 0.22
N GLY A 115 4.98 19.68 -0.11
CA GLY A 115 3.72 19.85 0.63
C GLY A 115 2.84 21.01 0.17
N GLU A 116 3.10 21.58 -1.00
CA GLU A 116 2.22 22.58 -1.61
C GLU A 116 1.05 21.91 -2.31
N TYR A 117 -0.19 22.30 -1.99
CA TYR A 117 -1.36 21.92 -2.75
C TYR A 117 -1.30 22.55 -4.16
N LEU A 118 -1.44 21.72 -5.18
CA LEU A 118 -1.38 22.15 -6.58
C LEU A 118 -2.77 22.21 -7.21
N SER A 119 -3.51 21.10 -7.14
CA SER A 119 -4.85 20.98 -7.75
C SER A 119 -5.59 19.74 -7.25
N HIS A 120 -6.81 19.57 -7.69
CA HIS A 120 -7.53 18.29 -7.64
C HIS A 120 -8.41 18.14 -8.88
N TRP A 121 -8.78 16.90 -9.19
CA TRP A 121 -9.71 16.54 -10.24
C TRP A 121 -10.53 15.31 -9.87
N GLY A 122 -11.62 15.07 -10.57
CA GLY A 122 -12.59 14.02 -10.31
C GLY A 122 -13.89 14.57 -9.74
N THR A 123 -14.98 13.94 -10.12
CA THR A 123 -16.34 14.22 -9.67
C THR A 123 -17.08 12.93 -9.39
N ALA A 124 -18.00 12.94 -8.43
CA ALA A 124 -18.78 11.76 -8.07
C ALA A 124 -19.69 11.32 -9.24
N GLY A 125 -19.63 10.04 -9.58
CA GLY A 125 -20.52 9.46 -10.60
C GLY A 125 -20.02 8.16 -11.21
N SER A 126 -20.65 7.75 -12.31
CA SER A 126 -20.35 6.51 -13.04
C SER A 126 -20.03 6.72 -14.53
N GLY A 127 -20.12 7.94 -15.03
CA GLY A 127 -19.71 8.30 -16.38
C GLY A 127 -18.21 8.25 -16.59
N ASN A 128 -17.76 8.41 -17.84
CA ASN A 128 -16.35 8.51 -18.16
C ASN A 128 -15.74 9.76 -17.53
N GLY A 129 -14.66 9.59 -16.76
CA GLY A 129 -14.02 10.66 -16.01
C GLY A 129 -14.67 10.95 -14.65
N GLU A 130 -15.85 10.38 -14.35
CA GLU A 130 -16.44 10.42 -13.01
C GLU A 130 -15.94 9.24 -12.17
N LEU A 131 -15.86 9.41 -10.85
CA LEU A 131 -15.32 8.44 -9.90
C LEU A 131 -16.34 8.10 -8.81
N ASN A 132 -16.31 6.84 -8.37
CA ASN A 132 -17.10 6.40 -7.24
C ASN A 132 -16.24 5.58 -6.28
N GLY A 133 -15.70 6.23 -5.24
CA GLY A 133 -14.76 5.62 -4.32
C GLY A 133 -13.42 5.27 -4.98
N PRO A 134 -12.65 6.25 -5.52
CA PRO A 134 -11.33 5.98 -6.05
C PRO A 134 -10.43 5.39 -4.97
N ALA A 135 -9.84 4.23 -5.26
CA ALA A 135 -8.98 3.48 -4.35
C ALA A 135 -7.52 3.53 -4.82
N GLY A 136 -7.00 2.47 -5.42
CA GLY A 136 -5.63 2.43 -5.91
C GLY A 136 -5.35 3.44 -7.02
N ILE A 137 -4.10 3.88 -7.09
CA ILE A 137 -3.59 4.78 -8.12
C ILE A 137 -2.20 4.33 -8.55
N ALA A 138 -1.92 4.37 -9.85
CA ALA A 138 -0.60 4.10 -10.41
C ALA A 138 -0.34 5.03 -11.60
N ILE A 139 0.92 5.26 -11.95
CA ILE A 139 1.32 6.19 -13.00
C ILE A 139 2.29 5.48 -13.94
N ASP A 140 2.03 5.56 -15.27
CA ASP A 140 2.88 4.93 -16.27
C ASP A 140 4.10 5.82 -16.65
N SER A 141 4.97 5.27 -17.51
CA SER A 141 6.19 5.95 -17.96
C SER A 141 5.93 7.24 -18.77
N SER A 142 4.68 7.47 -19.18
CA SER A 142 4.20 8.65 -19.91
C SER A 142 3.41 9.64 -19.04
N ASP A 143 3.44 9.46 -17.70
CA ASP A 143 2.67 10.22 -16.71
C ASP A 143 1.13 10.09 -16.87
N ASN A 144 0.63 9.02 -17.52
CA ASN A 144 -0.79 8.74 -17.44
C ASN A 144 -1.13 8.11 -16.08
N VAL A 145 -2.24 8.54 -15.53
CA VAL A 145 -2.71 8.17 -14.19
C VAL A 145 -3.81 7.12 -14.31
N PHE A 146 -3.61 5.96 -13.69
CA PHE A 146 -4.58 4.88 -13.60
C PHE A 146 -5.23 4.89 -12.23
N VAL A 147 -6.55 5.01 -12.19
CA VAL A 147 -7.32 5.05 -10.95
C VAL A 147 -8.24 3.84 -10.90
N VAL A 148 -8.15 3.08 -9.82
CA VAL A 148 -9.12 2.04 -9.48
C VAL A 148 -10.38 2.70 -8.97
N ASP A 149 -11.42 2.69 -9.79
CA ASP A 149 -12.74 3.24 -9.50
C ASP A 149 -13.61 2.16 -8.87
N GLN A 150 -13.38 1.92 -7.57
CA GLN A 150 -13.74 0.74 -6.82
C GLN A 150 -15.22 0.37 -6.89
N HIS A 151 -16.09 1.32 -6.58
CA HIS A 151 -17.54 1.06 -6.53
C HIS A 151 -18.18 0.99 -7.92
N ASN A 152 -17.48 1.46 -8.96
CA ASN A 152 -17.84 1.25 -10.35
C ASN A 152 -17.23 -0.02 -10.96
N ALA A 153 -16.44 -0.77 -10.18
CA ALA A 153 -15.78 -2.01 -10.57
C ALA A 153 -14.97 -1.89 -11.88
N ARG A 154 -14.20 -0.82 -12.02
CA ARG A 154 -13.42 -0.51 -13.23
C ARG A 154 -12.08 0.15 -12.90
N VAL A 155 -11.19 0.20 -13.89
CA VAL A 155 -10.03 1.08 -13.91
C VAL A 155 -10.28 2.18 -14.93
N GLN A 156 -9.88 3.40 -14.63
CA GLN A 156 -9.90 4.50 -15.56
C GLN A 156 -8.49 5.08 -15.73
N LYS A 157 -8.12 5.40 -16.98
CA LYS A 157 -6.88 6.04 -17.37
C LYS A 157 -7.12 7.52 -17.67
N PHE A 158 -6.25 8.37 -17.14
CA PHE A 158 -6.30 9.84 -17.28
C PHE A 158 -4.94 10.39 -17.64
N THR A 159 -4.89 11.62 -18.15
CA THR A 159 -3.65 12.41 -18.13
C THR A 159 -3.31 12.82 -16.68
N ALA A 160 -2.12 13.31 -16.45
CA ALA A 160 -1.70 13.82 -15.15
C ALA A 160 -2.61 14.96 -14.63
N GLU A 161 -3.24 15.72 -15.51
CA GLU A 161 -4.18 16.80 -15.21
C GLU A 161 -5.64 16.32 -15.05
N GLY A 162 -5.88 14.98 -15.10
CA GLY A 162 -7.21 14.41 -14.90
C GLY A 162 -8.13 14.39 -16.12
N LYS A 163 -7.59 14.56 -17.34
CA LYS A 163 -8.40 14.37 -18.55
C LYS A 163 -8.57 12.88 -18.83
N PHE A 164 -9.82 12.42 -18.91
CA PHE A 164 -10.15 11.02 -19.22
C PHE A 164 -9.56 10.57 -20.56
N ILE A 165 -8.99 9.36 -20.59
CA ILE A 165 -8.42 8.72 -21.76
C ILE A 165 -9.16 7.42 -22.08
N ALA A 166 -9.23 6.48 -21.14
CA ALA A 166 -9.78 5.14 -21.34
C ALA A 166 -10.37 4.55 -20.05
N THR A 167 -11.17 3.50 -20.19
CA THR A 167 -11.68 2.73 -19.07
C THR A 167 -11.91 1.27 -19.46
N TRP A 168 -11.72 0.37 -18.50
CA TRP A 168 -12.06 -1.05 -18.65
C TRP A 168 -12.49 -1.65 -17.31
N GLY A 169 -13.13 -2.80 -17.39
CA GLY A 169 -13.65 -3.51 -16.26
C GLY A 169 -15.17 -3.40 -16.13
N ALA A 170 -15.74 -4.34 -15.41
CA ALA A 170 -17.13 -4.39 -15.03
C ALA A 170 -17.28 -5.24 -13.77
N PHE A 171 -18.40 -5.11 -13.05
CA PHE A 171 -18.66 -5.97 -11.89
C PHE A 171 -18.77 -7.45 -12.30
N GLY A 172 -18.04 -8.31 -11.59
CA GLY A 172 -18.07 -9.74 -11.80
C GLY A 172 -16.79 -10.45 -11.31
N SER A 173 -16.64 -11.74 -11.70
CA SER A 173 -15.49 -12.59 -11.33
C SER A 173 -14.77 -13.21 -12.54
N GLY A 174 -15.21 -12.93 -13.77
CA GLY A 174 -14.52 -13.35 -14.99
C GLY A 174 -13.23 -12.57 -15.24
N GLU A 175 -12.53 -12.90 -16.32
CA GLU A 175 -11.36 -12.16 -16.80
C GLU A 175 -11.75 -10.72 -17.14
N GLY A 176 -10.96 -9.75 -16.66
CA GLY A 176 -11.24 -8.34 -16.82
C GLY A 176 -12.43 -7.81 -16.02
N GLN A 177 -13.11 -8.63 -15.23
CA GLN A 177 -14.16 -8.20 -14.31
C GLN A 177 -13.60 -8.05 -12.89
N PHE A 178 -14.21 -7.16 -12.10
CA PHE A 178 -13.76 -6.85 -10.75
C PHE A 178 -14.88 -6.94 -9.71
N ASN A 179 -14.51 -7.20 -8.48
CA ASN A 179 -15.39 -7.08 -7.32
C ASN A 179 -14.68 -6.29 -6.22
N LEU A 180 -15.04 -5.02 -6.10
CA LEU A 180 -14.38 -4.07 -5.21
C LEU A 180 -12.85 -4.09 -5.38
N PRO A 181 -12.28 -3.82 -6.57
CA PRO A 181 -10.84 -3.75 -6.77
C PRO A 181 -10.25 -2.67 -5.87
N TRP A 182 -9.00 -2.86 -5.40
CA TRP A 182 -8.41 -1.95 -4.42
C TRP A 182 -7.10 -1.33 -4.90
N GLY A 183 -5.97 -2.01 -4.79
CA GLY A 183 -4.66 -1.50 -5.15
C GLY A 183 -4.33 -1.65 -6.63
N ALA A 184 -3.43 -0.80 -7.13
CA ALA A 184 -2.88 -0.89 -8.47
C ALA A 184 -1.36 -0.68 -8.46
N ALA A 185 -0.68 -1.30 -9.42
CA ALA A 185 0.73 -1.08 -9.72
C ALA A 185 0.97 -1.14 -11.23
N ILE A 186 2.10 -0.62 -11.67
CA ILE A 186 2.56 -0.67 -13.07
C ILE A 186 3.97 -1.26 -13.08
N ASP A 187 4.23 -2.19 -14.03
CA ASP A 187 5.56 -2.74 -14.26
C ASP A 187 6.38 -1.90 -15.27
N ASP A 188 7.65 -2.26 -15.47
CA ASP A 188 8.56 -1.55 -16.37
C ASP A 188 8.14 -1.61 -17.87
N ASP A 189 7.21 -2.50 -18.21
CA ASP A 189 6.60 -2.61 -19.56
C ASP A 189 5.26 -1.83 -19.65
N ASP A 190 4.95 -1.00 -18.66
CA ASP A 190 3.69 -0.26 -18.51
C ASP A 190 2.44 -1.14 -18.39
N ASN A 191 2.56 -2.43 -18.00
CA ASN A 191 1.39 -3.25 -17.70
C ASN A 191 0.80 -2.91 -16.33
N VAL A 192 -0.52 -2.94 -16.25
CA VAL A 192 -1.28 -2.55 -15.06
C VAL A 192 -1.67 -3.79 -14.26
N TYR A 193 -1.33 -3.84 -12.99
CA TYR A 193 -1.73 -4.87 -12.04
C TYR A 193 -2.78 -4.32 -11.10
N VAL A 194 -3.84 -5.08 -10.84
CA VAL A 194 -4.95 -4.66 -9.97
C VAL A 194 -5.24 -5.74 -8.93
N ALA A 195 -5.21 -5.37 -7.66
CA ALA A 195 -5.67 -6.22 -6.56
C ALA A 195 -7.21 -6.24 -6.55
N ASP A 196 -7.78 -7.36 -6.97
CA ASP A 196 -9.24 -7.59 -7.08
C ASP A 196 -9.76 -8.18 -5.77
N TRP A 197 -9.97 -7.27 -4.79
CA TRP A 197 -10.09 -7.53 -3.36
C TRP A 197 -11.10 -8.62 -3.00
N ARG A 198 -12.32 -8.58 -3.53
CA ARG A 198 -13.36 -9.60 -3.22
C ARG A 198 -13.33 -10.83 -4.12
N ASN A 199 -12.51 -10.82 -5.15
CA ASN A 199 -12.27 -12.01 -5.97
C ASN A 199 -10.98 -12.72 -5.55
N ASP A 200 -10.29 -12.25 -4.48
CA ASP A 200 -9.11 -12.88 -3.89
C ASP A 200 -8.00 -13.19 -4.92
N ARG A 201 -7.74 -12.23 -5.83
CA ARG A 201 -6.76 -12.36 -6.91
C ARG A 201 -6.09 -11.03 -7.26
N VAL A 202 -5.03 -11.09 -8.04
CA VAL A 202 -4.44 -9.96 -8.77
C VAL A 202 -4.65 -10.19 -10.26
N GLN A 203 -5.08 -9.19 -11.01
CA GLN A 203 -5.19 -9.26 -12.46
C GLN A 203 -4.17 -8.34 -13.12
N LYS A 204 -3.59 -8.78 -14.25
CA LYS A 204 -2.65 -8.04 -15.10
C LYS A 204 -3.31 -7.67 -16.42
N PHE A 205 -3.08 -6.43 -16.86
CA PHE A 205 -3.60 -5.87 -18.11
C PHE A 205 -2.49 -5.19 -18.89
N THR A 206 -2.68 -5.03 -20.19
CA THR A 206 -1.90 -4.07 -20.96
C THR A 206 -2.21 -2.64 -20.49
N ASN A 207 -1.39 -1.68 -20.92
CA ASN A 207 -1.61 -0.24 -20.69
C ASN A 207 -2.94 0.27 -21.29
N ASP A 208 -3.49 -0.43 -22.30
CA ASP A 208 -4.77 -0.13 -22.94
C ASP A 208 -5.96 -0.88 -22.36
N GLY A 209 -5.72 -1.74 -21.34
CA GLY A 209 -6.76 -2.46 -20.60
C GLY A 209 -7.10 -3.85 -21.11
N ASP A 210 -6.33 -4.43 -22.04
CA ASP A 210 -6.51 -5.82 -22.46
C ASP A 210 -6.03 -6.76 -21.36
N PHE A 211 -6.87 -7.74 -21.00
CA PHE A 211 -6.53 -8.74 -19.99
C PHE A 211 -5.35 -9.62 -20.45
N LEU A 212 -4.35 -9.79 -19.57
CA LEU A 212 -3.17 -10.62 -19.82
C LEU A 212 -3.12 -11.87 -18.92
N ALA A 213 -3.36 -11.71 -17.63
CA ALA A 213 -3.25 -12.79 -16.66
C ALA A 213 -4.04 -12.51 -15.37
N ALA A 214 -4.32 -13.59 -14.62
CA ALA A 214 -4.78 -13.51 -13.23
C ALA A 214 -3.91 -14.40 -12.35
N TYR A 215 -3.59 -13.92 -11.17
CA TYR A 215 -2.75 -14.57 -10.19
C TYR A 215 -3.51 -14.76 -8.88
N GLY A 216 -3.42 -15.95 -8.29
CA GLY A 216 -4.06 -16.27 -7.02
C GLY A 216 -5.49 -16.78 -7.14
N ARG A 217 -6.02 -17.19 -6.02
CA ARG A 217 -7.40 -17.63 -5.77
C ARG A 217 -7.69 -17.58 -4.29
N SER A 218 -8.95 -17.67 -3.90
CA SER A 218 -9.39 -17.64 -2.50
C SER A 218 -8.74 -18.73 -1.66
N GLY A 219 -8.24 -18.36 -0.48
CA GLY A 219 -7.68 -19.27 0.51
C GLY A 219 -6.51 -18.71 1.30
N SER A 220 -5.85 -19.58 2.08
CA SER A 220 -4.73 -19.25 2.96
C SER A 220 -3.43 -19.99 2.65
N GLY A 221 -3.41 -20.87 1.65
CA GLY A 221 -2.22 -21.60 1.20
C GLY A 221 -1.29 -20.73 0.35
N GLU A 222 -0.24 -21.37 -0.18
CA GLU A 222 0.70 -20.76 -1.12
C GLU A 222 -0.01 -20.37 -2.43
N GLY A 223 0.21 -19.11 -2.89
CA GLY A 223 -0.45 -18.56 -4.06
C GLY A 223 -1.97 -18.41 -3.91
N GLN A 224 -2.51 -18.50 -2.70
CA GLN A 224 -3.89 -18.20 -2.38
C GLN A 224 -3.94 -16.89 -1.59
N PHE A 225 -4.99 -16.10 -1.80
CA PHE A 225 -5.18 -14.81 -1.14
C PHE A 225 -6.52 -14.74 -0.41
N GLN A 226 -6.59 -13.83 0.54
CA GLN A 226 -7.83 -13.40 1.15
C GLN A 226 -7.84 -11.87 1.21
N ARG A 227 -8.64 -11.26 0.35
CA ARG A 227 -8.79 -9.80 0.27
C ARG A 227 -7.44 -9.08 0.08
N PRO A 228 -6.71 -9.33 -1.03
CA PRO A 228 -5.48 -8.62 -1.32
C PRO A 228 -5.76 -7.13 -1.50
N THR A 229 -5.00 -6.27 -0.82
CA THR A 229 -5.22 -4.81 -0.83
C THR A 229 -4.23 -4.05 -1.69
N SER A 230 -3.02 -4.57 -1.87
CA SER A 230 -1.97 -3.88 -2.61
C SER A 230 -1.12 -4.86 -3.38
N VAL A 231 -0.55 -4.40 -4.46
CA VAL A 231 0.39 -5.12 -5.30
C VAL A 231 1.55 -4.19 -5.67
N ALA A 232 2.76 -4.74 -5.76
CA ALA A 232 3.92 -4.09 -6.35
C ALA A 232 4.64 -5.10 -7.23
N VAL A 233 5.37 -4.62 -8.24
CA VAL A 233 6.11 -5.47 -9.17
C VAL A 233 7.50 -4.91 -9.33
N ASP A 234 8.53 -5.77 -9.28
CA ASP A 234 9.90 -5.34 -9.50
C ASP A 234 10.34 -5.53 -10.96
N SER A 235 11.52 -5.00 -11.31
CA SER A 235 12.08 -5.07 -12.65
C SER A 235 12.38 -6.49 -13.15
N GLU A 236 12.39 -7.50 -12.28
CA GLU A 236 12.52 -8.91 -12.66
C GLU A 236 11.15 -9.59 -12.83
N GLY A 237 10.06 -8.83 -12.59
CA GLY A 237 8.67 -9.28 -12.70
C GLY A 237 8.16 -10.07 -11.49
N PHE A 238 8.85 -10.07 -10.34
CA PHE A 238 8.29 -10.62 -9.12
C PHE A 238 7.14 -9.75 -8.62
N ILE A 239 6.04 -10.41 -8.23
CA ILE A 239 4.78 -9.78 -7.81
C ILE A 239 4.65 -9.89 -6.30
N TYR A 240 4.66 -8.76 -5.62
CA TYR A 240 4.51 -8.64 -4.17
C TYR A 240 3.07 -8.28 -3.85
N VAL A 241 2.40 -9.07 -3.01
CA VAL A 241 0.97 -8.89 -2.73
C VAL A 241 0.74 -8.75 -1.22
N ALA A 242 0.13 -7.65 -0.80
CA ALA A 242 -0.38 -7.50 0.55
C ALA A 242 -1.66 -8.33 0.69
N ASP A 243 -1.54 -9.52 1.26
CA ASP A 243 -2.62 -10.50 1.48
C ASP A 243 -3.26 -10.20 2.85
N TRP A 244 -4.02 -9.11 2.88
CA TRP A 244 -4.53 -8.46 4.10
C TRP A 244 -5.32 -9.40 5.00
N GLY A 245 -6.25 -10.18 4.44
CA GLY A 245 -7.09 -11.08 5.23
C GLY A 245 -6.33 -12.29 5.80
N ASN A 246 -5.14 -12.58 5.27
CA ASN A 246 -4.23 -13.60 5.80
C ASN A 246 -3.08 -13.01 6.62
N GLU A 247 -3.05 -11.70 6.83
CA GLU A 247 -2.04 -10.98 7.63
C GLU A 247 -0.60 -11.28 7.20
N ARG A 248 -0.35 -11.23 5.88
CA ARG A 248 0.96 -11.57 5.29
C ARG A 248 1.22 -10.81 4.00
N VAL A 249 2.46 -10.83 3.55
CA VAL A 249 2.85 -10.50 2.17
C VAL A 249 3.27 -11.80 1.49
N GLN A 250 2.77 -12.05 0.28
CA GLN A 250 3.26 -13.13 -0.57
C GLN A 250 4.02 -12.55 -1.77
N VAL A 251 5.06 -13.26 -2.20
CA VAL A 251 5.79 -12.96 -3.42
C VAL A 251 5.57 -14.10 -4.41
N LEU A 252 5.12 -13.74 -5.60
CA LEU A 252 4.98 -14.66 -6.74
C LEU A 252 6.07 -14.37 -7.76
N GLY A 253 6.44 -15.37 -8.53
CA GLY A 253 7.29 -15.18 -9.70
C GLY A 253 6.54 -14.52 -10.86
N PRO A 254 7.25 -14.14 -11.93
CA PRO A 254 6.64 -13.57 -13.14
C PRO A 254 5.60 -14.49 -13.79
N ASP A 255 5.74 -15.80 -13.58
CA ASP A 255 4.82 -16.85 -14.02
C ASP A 255 3.63 -17.10 -13.06
N GLY A 256 3.53 -16.31 -11.99
CA GLY A 256 2.52 -16.45 -10.94
C GLY A 256 2.80 -17.56 -9.93
N SER A 257 3.91 -18.29 -10.04
CA SER A 257 4.27 -19.33 -9.08
C SER A 257 4.65 -18.71 -7.72
N PHE A 258 4.18 -19.33 -6.63
CA PHE A 258 4.57 -18.92 -5.28
C PHE A 258 6.09 -19.03 -5.08
N LYS A 259 6.69 -18.03 -4.44
CA LYS A 259 8.13 -17.99 -4.12
C LYS A 259 8.39 -17.95 -2.63
N LEU A 260 7.81 -17.00 -1.93
CA LEU A 260 7.94 -16.87 -0.48
C LEU A 260 6.76 -16.12 0.14
N GLN A 261 6.66 -16.20 1.45
CA GLN A 261 5.77 -15.33 2.23
C GLN A 261 6.52 -14.70 3.39
N LEU A 262 6.11 -13.48 3.72
CA LEU A 262 6.54 -12.77 4.91
C LEU A 262 5.37 -12.66 5.89
N ARG A 263 5.64 -12.90 7.17
CA ARG A 263 4.69 -12.72 8.27
C ARG A 263 5.02 -11.51 9.13
N GLY A 264 6.14 -10.84 8.83
CA GLY A 264 6.70 -9.76 9.62
C GLY A 264 7.80 -10.20 10.56
N GLN A 265 8.76 -9.30 10.79
CA GLN A 265 9.95 -9.49 11.63
C GLN A 265 10.29 -8.21 12.41
N ALA A 266 9.26 -7.41 12.75
CA ALA A 266 9.47 -6.10 13.33
C ALA A 266 10.32 -6.13 14.60
N THR A 267 11.18 -5.15 14.71
CA THR A 267 11.92 -4.78 15.92
C THR A 267 11.47 -3.41 16.42
N VAL A 268 12.01 -2.96 17.53
CA VAL A 268 11.80 -1.59 18.02
C VAL A 268 12.39 -0.60 17.00
N SER A 269 11.62 0.40 16.59
CA SER A 269 12.10 1.48 15.72
C SER A 269 12.93 2.48 16.52
N LYS A 270 13.77 3.26 15.85
CA LYS A 270 14.53 4.36 16.47
C LYS A 270 13.62 5.36 17.20
N TRP A 271 12.45 5.67 16.61
CA TRP A 271 11.48 6.55 17.27
C TRP A 271 10.91 5.96 18.54
N ALA A 272 10.69 4.64 18.59
CA ALA A 272 10.24 3.95 19.78
C ALA A 272 11.37 3.82 20.83
N GLU A 273 12.62 3.65 20.41
CA GLU A 273 13.78 3.69 21.32
C GLU A 273 13.91 5.05 21.99
N ASP A 274 13.80 6.16 21.24
CA ASP A 274 13.81 7.53 21.78
C ASP A 274 12.65 7.75 22.79
N TYR A 275 11.46 7.20 22.49
CA TYR A 275 10.32 7.24 23.39
C TYR A 275 10.61 6.50 24.69
N PHE A 276 11.13 5.28 24.62
CA PHE A 276 11.49 4.47 25.78
C PHE A 276 12.63 5.07 26.61
N ALA A 277 13.56 5.77 25.97
CA ALA A 277 14.61 6.49 26.69
C ALA A 277 14.03 7.58 27.61
N SER A 278 12.89 8.15 27.22
CA SER A 278 12.16 9.15 28.00
C SER A 278 11.08 8.54 28.93
N ASN A 279 10.75 7.27 28.75
CA ASN A 279 9.71 6.54 29.48
C ASN A 279 10.23 5.16 29.97
N PRO A 280 11.18 5.13 30.90
CA PRO A 280 11.89 3.90 31.29
C PRO A 280 10.98 2.86 31.98
N GLU A 281 9.90 3.29 32.61
CA GLU A 281 8.93 2.37 33.23
C GLU A 281 8.18 1.57 32.15
N GLU A 282 7.74 2.23 31.08
CA GLU A 282 7.08 1.53 29.96
C GLU A 282 8.04 0.58 29.24
N LYS A 283 9.31 0.98 29.12
CA LYS A 283 10.35 0.07 28.60
C LYS A 283 10.50 -1.17 29.48
N ALA A 284 10.54 -1.01 30.78
CA ALA A 284 10.67 -2.14 31.71
C ALA A 284 9.49 -3.11 31.61
N GLU A 285 8.26 -2.60 31.51
CA GLU A 285 7.06 -3.41 31.29
C GLU A 285 7.11 -4.18 29.97
N ARG A 286 7.55 -3.51 28.91
CA ARG A 286 7.73 -4.15 27.60
C ARG A 286 8.78 -5.25 27.65
N ASP A 287 9.91 -5.02 28.30
CA ASP A 287 11.04 -5.96 28.34
C ASP A 287 10.70 -7.28 29.05
N ILE A 288 9.72 -7.26 29.96
CA ILE A 288 9.20 -8.47 30.64
C ILE A 288 7.97 -9.08 29.96
N SER A 289 7.39 -8.41 28.96
CA SER A 289 6.19 -8.86 28.27
C SER A 289 6.49 -10.02 27.34
N ASN A 290 5.57 -10.97 27.23
CA ASN A 290 5.64 -12.02 26.22
C ASN A 290 5.11 -11.48 24.88
N LEU A 291 6.03 -11.11 23.98
CA LEU A 291 5.71 -10.52 22.68
C LEU A 291 5.33 -11.56 21.62
N VAL A 292 5.46 -12.85 21.93
CA VAL A 292 5.14 -13.99 21.06
C VAL A 292 4.41 -15.05 21.90
N PRO A 293 3.17 -14.78 22.32
CA PRO A 293 2.44 -15.69 23.20
C PRO A 293 1.93 -16.93 22.44
N ASP A 294 1.86 -18.04 23.15
CA ASP A 294 1.11 -19.21 22.69
C ASP A 294 -0.40 -18.94 22.84
N LEU A 295 -1.12 -19.00 21.71
CA LEU A 295 -2.54 -18.71 21.71
C LEU A 295 -3.38 -19.98 21.84
N PRO A 296 -4.51 -19.95 22.57
CA PRO A 296 -5.46 -21.03 22.59
C PRO A 296 -6.03 -21.33 21.20
N ALA A 297 -6.43 -22.57 20.94
CA ALA A 297 -6.86 -23.04 19.63
C ALA A 297 -8.00 -22.20 18.99
N HIS A 298 -8.90 -21.64 19.80
CA HIS A 298 -10.00 -20.79 19.29
C HIS A 298 -9.56 -19.39 18.82
N LEU A 299 -8.33 -18.96 19.18
CA LEU A 299 -7.70 -17.73 18.72
C LEU A 299 -6.63 -17.99 17.64
N ASN A 300 -6.53 -19.20 17.13
CA ASN A 300 -5.54 -19.57 16.12
C ASN A 300 -6.01 -19.19 14.70
N THR A 301 -6.34 -17.92 14.50
CA THR A 301 -6.62 -17.32 13.19
C THR A 301 -5.53 -16.34 12.79
N PRO A 302 -5.29 -16.08 11.49
CA PRO A 302 -4.27 -15.13 11.06
C PRO A 302 -4.37 -13.79 11.80
N TYR A 303 -5.57 -13.23 11.92
CA TYR A 303 -5.82 -11.95 12.60
C TYR A 303 -5.43 -11.98 14.09
N HIS A 304 -5.89 -13.00 14.84
CA HIS A 304 -5.58 -13.07 16.28
C HIS A 304 -4.10 -13.32 16.53
N ILE A 305 -3.47 -14.20 15.74
CA ILE A 305 -2.03 -14.45 15.84
C ILE A 305 -1.28 -13.13 15.61
N SER A 306 -1.58 -12.41 14.53
CA SER A 306 -0.92 -11.17 14.18
C SER A 306 -1.17 -10.04 15.19
N SER A 307 -2.36 -9.95 15.75
CA SER A 307 -2.69 -8.93 16.75
C SER A 307 -1.96 -9.13 18.09
N GLN A 308 -1.63 -10.38 18.44
CA GLN A 308 -0.97 -10.74 19.70
C GLN A 308 0.54 -10.96 19.56
N THR A 309 1.04 -11.17 18.35
CA THR A 309 2.47 -11.44 18.11
C THR A 309 3.13 -10.19 17.56
N GLU A 310 3.87 -9.47 18.38
CA GLU A 310 4.38 -8.13 18.04
C GLU A 310 5.23 -8.08 16.76
N PRO A 311 6.17 -9.01 16.49
CA PRO A 311 6.95 -8.97 15.28
C PRO A 311 6.14 -9.13 13.98
N TYR A 312 4.95 -9.74 14.03
CA TYR A 312 4.17 -10.05 12.86
C TYR A 312 3.45 -8.81 12.30
N PHE A 313 3.15 -8.86 11.00
CA PHE A 313 2.27 -7.88 10.39
C PHE A 313 0.88 -7.96 11.05
N TRP A 314 0.31 -6.80 11.30
CA TRP A 314 -1.11 -6.67 11.65
C TRP A 314 -1.74 -5.57 10.82
N GLY A 315 -2.59 -6.00 9.86
CA GLY A 315 -3.17 -5.14 8.83
C GLY A 315 -2.13 -4.66 7.80
N PRO A 316 -1.39 -5.57 7.11
CA PRO A 316 -0.49 -5.17 6.02
C PRO A 316 -1.35 -4.70 4.84
N VAL A 317 -1.48 -3.38 4.69
CA VAL A 317 -2.43 -2.76 3.76
C VAL A 317 -1.79 -2.34 2.44
N SER A 318 -0.52 -1.97 2.47
CA SER A 318 0.22 -1.54 1.28
C SER A 318 1.60 -2.17 1.22
N VAL A 319 2.04 -2.46 0.00
CA VAL A 319 3.40 -2.84 -0.37
C VAL A 319 3.89 -1.90 -1.47
N THR A 320 5.10 -1.40 -1.33
CA THR A 320 5.75 -0.57 -2.36
C THR A 320 7.23 -0.91 -2.47
N LEU A 321 7.81 -0.66 -3.64
CA LEU A 321 9.23 -0.84 -3.91
C LEU A 321 9.87 0.52 -4.16
N ASP A 322 11.09 0.70 -3.65
CA ASP A 322 11.90 1.84 -4.08
C ASP A 322 12.77 1.48 -5.29
N ARG A 323 13.51 2.48 -5.79
CA ARG A 323 14.41 2.31 -6.95
C ARG A 323 15.58 1.37 -6.70
N GLU A 324 15.87 1.04 -5.44
CA GLU A 324 16.92 0.09 -5.04
C GLU A 324 16.35 -1.32 -4.81
N GLY A 325 15.06 -1.53 -5.08
CA GLY A 325 14.35 -2.79 -4.91
C GLY A 325 14.08 -3.16 -3.46
N ARG A 326 14.12 -2.21 -2.53
CA ARG A 326 13.67 -2.45 -1.15
C ARG A 326 12.15 -2.46 -1.10
N LEU A 327 11.61 -3.47 -0.43
CA LEU A 327 10.18 -3.62 -0.17
C LEU A 327 9.82 -2.92 1.13
N TYR A 328 8.83 -2.05 1.07
CA TYR A 328 8.20 -1.41 2.22
C TYR A 328 6.80 -1.97 2.41
N VAL A 329 6.46 -2.34 3.64
CA VAL A 329 5.14 -2.86 4.01
C VAL A 329 4.52 -1.93 5.04
N ALA A 330 3.37 -1.31 4.72
CA ALA A 330 2.62 -0.50 5.69
C ALA A 330 1.70 -1.39 6.53
N GLU A 331 1.77 -1.24 7.85
CA GLU A 331 0.93 -1.92 8.82
C GLU A 331 -0.03 -0.92 9.49
N THR A 332 -1.28 -0.92 9.05
CA THR A 332 -2.23 0.07 9.53
C THR A 332 -2.56 -0.08 11.02
N ASN A 333 -2.63 -1.32 11.54
CA ASN A 333 -2.99 -1.59 12.93
C ASN A 333 -1.80 -1.51 13.91
N ARG A 334 -0.56 -1.51 13.39
CA ARG A 334 0.67 -1.37 14.17
C ARG A 334 1.30 0.01 14.05
N HIS A 335 0.75 0.88 13.20
CA HIS A 335 1.24 2.24 12.99
C HIS A 335 2.73 2.32 12.63
N ARG A 336 3.19 1.40 11.77
CA ARG A 336 4.60 1.26 11.41
C ARG A 336 4.76 0.77 9.97
N LEU A 337 6.00 0.84 9.51
CA LEU A 337 6.46 0.23 8.27
C LEU A 337 7.50 -0.83 8.60
N GLN A 338 7.52 -1.92 7.85
CA GLN A 338 8.66 -2.85 7.84
C GLN A 338 9.34 -2.80 6.48
N VAL A 339 10.68 -2.77 6.49
CA VAL A 339 11.50 -2.65 5.29
C VAL A 339 12.32 -3.92 5.10
N TYR A 340 12.32 -4.41 3.86
CA TYR A 340 13.05 -5.60 3.43
C TYR A 340 13.87 -5.27 2.19
N LYS A 341 14.93 -6.04 1.91
CA LYS A 341 15.67 -5.96 0.65
C LYS A 341 15.94 -7.35 0.10
N LYS A 342 16.13 -7.44 -1.19
CA LYS A 342 16.62 -8.67 -1.83
C LYS A 342 18.00 -9.02 -1.29
N GLY A 343 18.17 -10.30 -0.89
CA GLY A 343 19.42 -10.90 -0.45
C GLY A 343 20.36 -11.23 -1.62
#